data_c90b1c944c903ea93beece58902acac7
#
_entry.id   c90b1c944c903ea93beece58902acac7
#
_cell.length_a   1.000
_cell.length_b   1.000
_cell.length_c   1.000
_cell.angle_alpha   90.00
_cell.angle_beta   90.00
_cell.angle_gamma   90.00
#
_symmetry.space_group_name_H-M   'P 1'
#
loop_
_entity.id
_entity.type
_entity.pdbx_description
1 polymer ?
#
loop_
_entity_poly.entity_id
_entity_poly.type
_entity_poly.pdbx_seq_one_letter_code
_entity_poly.pdbx_strand_id
1 'polypeptide(L)'
;MNSVSHSTRISNTILHESLPSERGSKSSIAGLNEIRLQLAGETIRERLSETMDVLTLSSIVGLSRSHFSRTFRKALGEPPHAHICRLRIDRAMKLMRESDSSLSQIALAVGFSDQAHFSNIFRRATGATPSQWRKSQLAIDVLL
;
A
#
# COMPACT_ATOMS: atom_id res chain seq x y z
N MET A 1 37.23 -23.37 -12.30
CA MET A 1 35.82 -23.42 -12.73
C MET A 1 34.98 -24.23 -11.77
N ASN A 2 34.84 -23.85 -10.53
CA ASN A 2 33.90 -24.51 -9.61
C ASN A 2 33.69 -23.61 -8.39
N SER A 3 32.71 -22.76 -8.45
CA SER A 3 32.38 -21.91 -7.31
C SER A 3 30.91 -21.51 -7.29
N VAL A 4 29.99 -22.47 -7.35
CA VAL A 4 28.55 -22.14 -7.19
C VAL A 4 27.81 -23.16 -6.33
N SER A 5 28.44 -23.85 -5.42
CA SER A 5 27.75 -24.90 -4.67
C SER A 5 27.72 -24.70 -3.14
N HIS A 6 28.09 -23.53 -2.63
CA HIS A 6 28.21 -23.36 -1.17
C HIS A 6 27.17 -22.45 -0.51
N SER A 7 26.31 -21.79 -1.31
CA SER A 7 25.36 -20.80 -0.76
C SER A 7 24.01 -21.40 -0.30
N THR A 8 23.67 -22.60 -0.73
CA THR A 8 22.33 -23.16 -0.49
C THR A 8 22.23 -24.00 0.79
N ARG A 9 23.35 -24.38 1.38
CA ARG A 9 23.35 -25.23 2.59
C ARG A 9 23.28 -24.49 3.92
N ILE A 10 23.63 -23.20 3.93
CA ILE A 10 23.64 -22.41 5.17
C ILE A 10 22.23 -21.96 5.58
N SER A 11 21.35 -21.77 4.60
CA SER A 11 19.98 -21.31 4.88
C SER A 11 19.09 -22.37 5.53
N ASN A 12 19.34 -23.65 5.30
CA ASN A 12 18.53 -24.73 5.84
C ASN A 12 18.90 -25.11 7.27
N THR A 13 20.11 -24.86 7.70
CA THR A 13 20.57 -25.22 9.05
C THR A 13 20.07 -24.22 10.09
N ILE A 14 19.92 -22.94 9.71
CA ILE A 14 19.43 -21.89 10.62
C ILE A 14 17.93 -22.02 10.91
N LEU A 15 17.15 -22.55 9.97
CA LEU A 15 15.71 -22.75 10.14
C LEU A 15 15.35 -23.93 11.06
N HIS A 16 16.28 -24.87 11.29
CA HIS A 16 16.04 -26.06 12.09
C HIS A 16 16.41 -25.90 13.58
N GLU A 17 17.21 -24.90 13.94
CA GLU A 17 17.71 -24.73 15.31
C GLU A 17 16.85 -23.84 16.21
N SER A 18 15.83 -23.18 15.67
CA SER A 18 14.96 -22.32 16.46
C SER A 18 13.50 -22.80 16.46
N LEU A 19 13.26 -23.91 17.15
CA LEU A 19 11.92 -24.20 17.66
C LEU A 19 11.72 -23.36 18.93
N PRO A 20 10.93 -22.28 18.87
CA PRO A 20 10.75 -21.42 20.03
C PRO A 20 9.92 -22.13 21.09
N SER A 21 10.35 -22.00 22.35
CA SER A 21 9.49 -22.27 23.49
C SER A 21 8.20 -21.47 23.36
N GLU A 22 7.10 -21.92 23.90
CA GLU A 22 5.75 -21.31 23.73
C GLU A 22 5.70 -19.80 24.00
N ARG A 23 6.59 -19.25 24.81
CA ARG A 23 6.74 -17.81 25.03
C ARG A 23 7.44 -17.08 23.88
N GLY A 24 8.35 -17.74 23.17
CA GLY A 24 8.98 -17.21 21.96
C GLY A 24 8.07 -17.23 20.74
N SER A 25 7.05 -18.09 20.72
CA SER A 25 6.12 -18.24 19.61
C SER A 25 5.27 -16.97 19.37
N LYS A 26 4.71 -16.37 20.42
CA LYS A 26 3.88 -15.15 20.28
C LYS A 26 4.70 -13.94 19.83
N SER A 27 5.89 -13.77 20.35
CA SER A 27 6.80 -12.69 19.93
C SER A 27 7.31 -12.90 18.51
N SER A 28 7.61 -14.14 18.14
CA SER A 28 8.02 -14.49 16.76
C SER A 28 6.91 -14.31 15.74
N ILE A 29 5.67 -14.68 16.09
CA ILE A 29 4.51 -14.48 15.24
C ILE A 29 4.20 -12.98 15.07
N ALA A 30 4.30 -12.19 16.14
CA ALA A 30 4.13 -10.74 16.07
C ALA A 30 5.18 -10.09 15.16
N GLY A 31 6.45 -10.44 15.30
CA GLY A 31 7.53 -9.97 14.44
C GLY A 31 7.33 -10.38 12.97
N LEU A 32 6.89 -11.61 12.73
CA LEU A 32 6.58 -12.07 11.37
C LEU A 32 5.42 -11.29 10.74
N ASN A 33 4.38 -10.99 11.51
CA ASN A 33 3.27 -10.16 11.03
C ASN A 33 3.70 -8.73 10.72
N GLU A 34 4.59 -8.16 11.51
CA GLU A 34 5.16 -6.84 11.26
C GLU A 34 5.94 -6.80 9.94
N ILE A 35 6.81 -7.80 9.69
CA ILE A 35 7.54 -7.94 8.42
C ILE A 35 6.57 -8.09 7.24
N ARG A 36 5.52 -8.89 7.39
CA ARG A 36 4.49 -9.06 6.35
C ARG A 36 3.72 -7.78 6.07
N LEU A 37 3.37 -7.01 7.10
CA LEU A 37 2.71 -5.72 6.94
C LEU A 37 3.61 -4.69 6.26
N GLN A 38 4.90 -4.68 6.60
CA GLN A 38 5.88 -3.83 5.94
C GLN A 38 5.99 -4.17 4.46
N LEU A 39 6.11 -5.45 4.11
CA LEU A 39 6.12 -5.92 2.73
C LEU A 39 4.84 -5.52 1.97
N ALA A 40 3.68 -5.66 2.60
CA ALA A 40 2.42 -5.21 2.00
C ALA A 40 2.41 -3.70 1.75
N GLY A 41 2.89 -2.91 2.70
CA GLY A 41 2.99 -1.45 2.56
C GLY A 41 3.93 -1.02 1.44
N GLU A 42 5.08 -1.65 1.31
CA GLU A 42 6.02 -1.42 0.22
C GLU A 42 5.42 -1.80 -1.14
N THR A 43 4.79 -2.97 -1.23
CA THR A 43 4.10 -3.43 -2.44
C THR A 43 2.99 -2.45 -2.87
N ILE A 44 2.21 -1.94 -1.92
CA ILE A 44 1.17 -0.95 -2.21
C ILE A 44 1.79 0.33 -2.80
N ARG A 45 2.87 0.82 -2.23
CA ARG A 45 3.51 2.05 -2.73
C ARG A 45 4.12 1.88 -4.11
N GLU A 46 4.80 0.77 -4.36
CA GLU A 46 5.45 0.47 -5.64
C GLU A 46 4.45 0.24 -6.76
N ARG A 47 3.32 -0.40 -6.46
CA ARG A 47 2.32 -0.82 -7.44
C ARG A 47 0.99 -0.08 -7.31
N LEU A 48 1.02 1.15 -6.81
CA LEU A 48 -0.18 1.92 -6.46
C LEU A 48 -1.11 2.16 -7.66
N SER A 49 -0.55 2.32 -8.86
CA SER A 49 -1.30 2.51 -10.11
C SER A 49 -1.88 1.22 -10.70
N GLU A 50 -1.47 0.07 -10.19
CA GLU A 50 -1.98 -1.22 -10.68
C GLU A 50 -3.30 -1.61 -10.01
N THR A 51 -4.06 -2.48 -10.67
CA THR A 51 -5.21 -3.13 -10.04
C THR A 51 -4.71 -3.99 -8.90
N MET A 52 -5.03 -3.58 -7.69
CA MET A 52 -4.58 -4.26 -6.48
C MET A 52 -5.76 -4.46 -5.54
N ASP A 53 -6.04 -5.70 -5.24
CA ASP A 53 -7.06 -6.07 -4.28
C ASP A 53 -6.47 -6.71 -3.02
N VAL A 54 -7.31 -6.87 -2.02
CA VAL A 54 -6.92 -7.46 -0.72
C VAL A 54 -6.50 -8.92 -0.89
N LEU A 55 -7.08 -9.63 -1.85
CA LEU A 55 -6.74 -11.03 -2.12
C LEU A 55 -5.30 -11.15 -2.64
N THR A 56 -4.95 -10.31 -3.60
CA THR A 56 -3.58 -10.24 -4.15
C THR A 56 -2.56 -9.92 -3.05
N LEU A 57 -2.81 -8.90 -2.24
CA LEU A 57 -1.92 -8.51 -1.13
C LEU A 57 -1.77 -9.63 -0.10
N SER A 58 -2.87 -10.23 0.32
CA SER A 58 -2.83 -11.33 1.28
C SER A 58 -2.04 -12.53 0.77
N SER A 59 -2.15 -12.83 -0.52
CA SER A 59 -1.38 -13.90 -1.18
C SER A 59 0.13 -13.59 -1.19
N ILE A 60 0.52 -12.36 -1.51
CA ILE A 60 1.92 -11.93 -1.52
C ILE A 60 2.56 -12.11 -0.14
N VAL A 61 1.85 -11.78 0.92
CA VAL A 61 2.37 -11.90 2.29
C VAL A 61 2.10 -13.26 2.94
N GLY A 62 1.48 -14.20 2.22
CA GLY A 62 1.23 -15.56 2.71
C GLY A 62 0.21 -15.64 3.85
N LEU A 63 -0.81 -14.78 3.84
CA LEU A 63 -1.91 -14.79 4.80
C LEU A 63 -3.25 -15.03 4.12
N SER A 64 -4.24 -15.53 4.86
CA SER A 64 -5.61 -15.53 4.37
C SER A 64 -6.13 -14.08 4.28
N ARG A 65 -7.08 -13.84 3.39
CA ARG A 65 -7.71 -12.51 3.23
C ARG A 65 -8.23 -11.94 4.56
N SER A 66 -8.92 -12.76 5.33
CA SER A 66 -9.50 -12.34 6.62
C SER A 66 -8.43 -12.03 7.66
N HIS A 67 -7.40 -12.86 7.76
CA HIS A 67 -6.28 -12.65 8.67
C HIS A 67 -5.50 -11.39 8.30
N PHE A 68 -5.18 -11.23 7.03
CA PHE A 68 -4.50 -10.04 6.52
C PHE A 68 -5.28 -8.75 6.84
N SER A 69 -6.57 -8.71 6.51
CA SER A 69 -7.41 -7.53 6.74
C SER A 69 -7.50 -7.15 8.21
N ARG A 70 -7.65 -8.11 9.11
CA ARG A 70 -7.68 -7.87 10.56
C ARG A 70 -6.34 -7.38 11.10
N THR A 71 -5.26 -8.02 10.71
CA THR A 71 -3.90 -7.66 11.13
C THR A 71 -3.53 -6.27 10.62
N PHE A 72 -3.85 -5.98 9.38
CA PHE A 72 -3.61 -4.68 8.74
C PHE A 72 -4.38 -3.56 9.44
N ARG A 73 -5.69 -3.76 9.66
CA ARG A 73 -6.53 -2.78 10.36
C ARG A 73 -6.10 -2.54 11.80
N LYS A 74 -5.70 -3.59 12.51
CA LYS A 74 -5.18 -3.48 13.88
C LYS A 74 -3.90 -2.65 13.93
N ALA A 75 -3.02 -2.81 12.97
CA ALA A 75 -1.72 -2.13 12.92
C ALA A 75 -1.83 -0.68 12.43
N LEU A 76 -2.64 -0.41 11.42
CA LEU A 76 -2.70 0.88 10.73
C LEU A 76 -3.98 1.69 11.00
N GLY A 77 -4.94 1.13 11.75
CA GLY A 77 -6.18 1.80 12.10
C GLY A 77 -7.22 1.87 10.99
N GLU A 78 -6.90 1.42 9.79
CA GLU A 78 -7.78 1.41 8.62
C GLU A 78 -7.66 0.10 7.84
N PRO A 79 -8.72 -0.36 7.15
CA PRO A 79 -8.63 -1.56 6.32
C PRO A 79 -7.75 -1.32 5.08
N PRO A 80 -7.18 -2.39 4.48
CA PRO A 80 -6.26 -2.27 3.33
C PRO A 80 -6.83 -1.46 2.17
N HIS A 81 -8.08 -1.67 1.82
CA HIS A 81 -8.74 -0.95 0.73
C HIS A 81 -8.78 0.56 0.97
N ALA A 82 -9.16 0.99 2.17
CA ALA A 82 -9.18 2.41 2.53
C ALA A 82 -7.78 3.03 2.49
N HIS A 83 -6.78 2.29 2.96
CA HIS A 83 -5.39 2.70 2.90
C HIS A 83 -4.89 2.92 1.48
N ILE A 84 -5.16 1.99 0.56
CA ILE A 84 -4.82 2.12 -0.86
C ILE A 84 -5.50 3.36 -1.46
N CYS A 85 -6.79 3.54 -1.23
CA CYS A 85 -7.53 4.70 -1.71
C CYS A 85 -6.93 6.01 -1.20
N ARG A 86 -6.59 6.08 0.07
CA ARG A 86 -5.97 7.27 0.66
C ARG A 86 -4.62 7.59 0.01
N LEU A 87 -3.76 6.61 -0.19
CA LEU A 87 -2.47 6.81 -0.86
C LEU A 87 -2.65 7.27 -2.31
N ARG A 88 -3.65 6.74 -3.01
CA ARG A 88 -3.98 7.17 -4.38
C ARG A 88 -4.44 8.63 -4.42
N ILE A 89 -5.28 9.05 -3.46
CA ILE A 89 -5.72 10.44 -3.34
C ILE A 89 -4.54 11.36 -3.03
N ASP A 90 -3.66 11.00 -2.10
CA ASP A 90 -2.47 11.79 -1.77
C ASP A 90 -1.57 11.98 -3.01
N ARG A 91 -1.35 10.91 -3.78
CA ARG A 91 -0.59 10.98 -5.03
C ARG A 91 -1.29 11.82 -6.10
N ALA A 92 -2.61 11.71 -6.19
CA ALA A 92 -3.40 12.54 -7.11
C ALA A 92 -3.26 14.03 -6.79
N MET A 93 -3.35 14.40 -5.51
CA MET A 93 -3.14 15.77 -5.06
C MET A 93 -1.76 16.30 -5.48
N LYS A 94 -0.73 15.49 -5.31
CA LYS A 94 0.63 15.84 -5.74
C LYS A 94 0.69 16.08 -7.25
N LEU A 95 0.14 15.18 -8.06
CA LEU A 95 0.09 15.33 -9.52
C LEU A 95 -0.72 16.54 -9.95
N MET A 96 -1.81 16.85 -9.25
CA MET A 96 -2.63 18.02 -9.55
C MET A 96 -1.91 19.35 -9.28
N ARG A 97 -1.00 19.39 -8.33
CA ARG A 97 -0.14 20.56 -8.05
C ARG A 97 1.04 20.67 -9.02
N GLU A 98 1.64 19.55 -9.40
CA GLU A 98 2.91 19.50 -10.14
C GLU A 98 2.75 19.39 -11.65
N SER A 99 1.54 19.14 -12.16
CA SER A 99 1.29 18.96 -13.59
C SER A 99 -0.02 19.57 -14.05
N ASP A 100 -0.09 19.84 -15.35
CA ASP A 100 -1.32 20.28 -16.03
C ASP A 100 -2.14 19.12 -16.60
N SER A 101 -1.83 17.91 -16.19
CA SER A 101 -2.55 16.71 -16.64
C SER A 101 -4.04 16.81 -16.32
N SER A 102 -4.87 16.29 -17.21
CA SER A 102 -6.32 16.25 -16.99
C SER A 102 -6.67 15.37 -15.79
N LEU A 103 -7.81 15.62 -15.18
CA LEU A 103 -8.30 14.79 -14.06
C LEU A 103 -8.50 13.33 -14.49
N SER A 104 -8.90 13.09 -15.73
CA SER A 104 -9.00 11.75 -16.30
C SER A 104 -7.64 11.04 -16.36
N GLN A 105 -6.62 11.73 -16.83
CA GLN A 105 -5.25 11.20 -16.86
C GLN A 105 -4.71 10.94 -15.47
N ILE A 106 -4.93 11.83 -14.52
CA ILE A 106 -4.51 11.66 -13.12
C ILE A 106 -5.23 10.47 -12.49
N ALA A 107 -6.54 10.35 -12.68
CA ALA A 107 -7.30 9.21 -12.16
C ALA A 107 -6.70 7.87 -12.57
N LEU A 108 -6.40 7.69 -13.85
CA LEU A 108 -5.76 6.48 -14.37
C LEU A 108 -4.34 6.30 -13.85
N ALA A 109 -3.56 7.38 -13.81
CA ALA A 109 -2.17 7.34 -13.34
C ALA A 109 -2.03 6.91 -11.87
N VAL A 110 -3.02 7.18 -11.03
CA VAL A 110 -3.00 6.77 -9.61
C VAL A 110 -3.78 5.48 -9.33
N GLY A 111 -4.32 4.84 -10.36
CA GLY A 111 -4.89 3.49 -10.24
C GLY A 111 -6.42 3.41 -10.13
N PHE A 112 -7.15 4.49 -10.40
CA PHE A 112 -8.60 4.42 -10.54
C PHE A 112 -8.99 3.99 -11.96
N SER A 113 -10.09 3.25 -12.09
CA SER A 113 -10.58 2.77 -13.38
C SER A 113 -11.16 3.86 -14.27
N ASP A 114 -11.72 4.92 -13.66
CA ASP A 114 -12.31 6.05 -14.35
C ASP A 114 -12.32 7.31 -13.48
N GLN A 115 -12.57 8.46 -14.14
CA GLN A 115 -12.61 9.77 -13.48
C GLN A 115 -13.79 9.91 -12.51
N ALA A 116 -14.93 9.32 -12.79
CA ALA A 116 -16.11 9.42 -11.93
C ALA A 116 -15.88 8.74 -10.59
N HIS A 117 -15.33 7.54 -10.60
CA HIS A 117 -14.94 6.82 -9.39
C HIS A 117 -13.89 7.59 -8.58
N PHE A 118 -12.86 8.08 -9.25
CA PHE A 118 -11.85 8.94 -8.64
C PHE A 118 -12.47 10.18 -7.98
N SER A 119 -13.32 10.91 -8.69
CA SER A 119 -13.96 12.13 -8.18
C SER A 119 -14.82 11.87 -6.93
N ASN A 120 -15.56 10.75 -6.91
CA ASN A 120 -16.36 10.36 -5.76
C ASN A 120 -15.51 10.04 -4.53
N ILE A 121 -14.44 9.26 -4.70
CA ILE A 121 -13.52 8.93 -3.60
C ILE A 121 -12.78 10.19 -3.13
N PHE A 122 -12.32 11.02 -4.05
CA PHE A 122 -11.64 12.28 -3.73
C PHE A 122 -12.54 13.21 -2.90
N ARG A 123 -13.79 13.38 -3.31
CA ARG A 123 -14.75 14.21 -2.59
C ARG A 123 -15.05 13.68 -1.18
N ARG A 124 -15.17 12.37 -1.02
CA ARG A 124 -15.34 11.75 0.30
C ARG A 124 -14.13 11.99 1.20
N ALA A 125 -12.93 11.92 0.65
CA ALA A 125 -11.69 12.08 1.39
C ALA A 125 -11.39 13.55 1.76
N THR A 126 -11.72 14.50 0.89
CA THR A 126 -11.30 15.91 1.01
C THR A 126 -12.43 16.89 1.25
N GLY A 127 -13.67 16.48 1.01
CA GLY A 127 -14.84 17.38 1.08
C GLY A 127 -15.08 18.24 -0.17
N ALA A 128 -14.17 18.22 -1.14
CA ALA A 128 -14.28 18.98 -2.39
C ALA A 128 -14.09 18.08 -3.61
N THR A 129 -14.64 18.48 -4.75
CA THR A 129 -14.34 17.79 -6.00
C THR A 129 -12.88 18.04 -6.42
N PRO A 130 -12.27 17.14 -7.20
CA PRO A 130 -10.90 17.37 -7.69
C PRO A 130 -10.73 18.71 -8.41
N SER A 131 -11.72 19.09 -9.19
CA SER A 131 -11.72 20.36 -9.94
C SER A 131 -11.72 21.57 -9.00
N GLN A 132 -12.60 21.57 -8.01
CA GLN A 132 -12.67 22.62 -6.99
C GLN A 132 -11.38 22.71 -6.17
N TRP A 133 -10.86 21.57 -5.77
CA TRP A 133 -9.62 21.48 -5.02
C TRP A 133 -8.43 22.04 -5.82
N ARG A 134 -8.28 21.67 -7.10
CA ARG A 134 -7.21 22.19 -7.97
C ARG A 134 -7.30 23.71 -8.09
N LYS A 135 -8.48 24.26 -8.31
CA LYS A 135 -8.68 25.71 -8.37
C LYS A 135 -8.31 26.44 -7.09
N SER A 136 -8.62 25.85 -5.93
CA SER A 136 -8.25 26.43 -4.64
C SER A 136 -6.73 26.42 -4.42
N GLN A 137 -6.02 25.41 -4.87
CA GLN A 137 -4.56 25.36 -4.79
C GLN A 137 -3.90 26.44 -5.66
N LEU A 138 -4.37 26.62 -6.89
CA LEU A 138 -3.87 27.68 -7.77
C LEU A 138 -4.11 29.08 -7.19
N ALA A 139 -5.23 29.31 -6.54
CA ALA A 139 -5.51 30.57 -5.86
C ALA A 139 -4.57 30.84 -4.67
N ILE A 140 -4.20 29.81 -3.93
CA ILE A 140 -3.24 29.91 -2.82
C ILE A 140 -1.84 30.22 -3.34
N ASP A 141 -1.40 29.56 -4.43
CA ASP A 141 -0.08 29.80 -5.05
C ASP A 141 0.07 31.23 -5.55
N VAL A 142 -1.00 31.85 -6.03
CA VAL A 142 -0.99 33.26 -6.48
C VAL A 142 -0.90 34.25 -5.31
N LEU A 143 -1.38 33.88 -4.12
CA LEU A 143 -1.39 34.75 -2.93
C LEU A 143 -0.07 34.69 -2.10
N LEU A 144 0.76 33.72 -2.38
CA LEU A 144 2.05 33.54 -1.75
C LEU A 144 3.19 34.07 -2.62
#